data_d47b3e98208c2b61769efbc5c541ceaa
#
_entry.id   d47b3e98208c2b61769efbc5c541ceaa
#
_cell.length_a   1.000
_cell.length_b   1.000
_cell.length_c   1.000
_cell.angle_alpha   90.00
_cell.angle_beta   90.00
_cell.angle_gamma   90.00
#
_symmetry.space_group_name_H-M   'P 1'
#
loop_
_entity.id
_entity.type
_entity.pdbx_description
1 polymer ?
#
loop_
_entity_poly.entity_id
_entity_poly.type
_entity_poly.pdbx_seq_one_letter_code
_entity_poly.pdbx_strand_id
1 'polypeptide(L)'
;MTPQDLGQREIKLLQLYCGCQFGMTPYAFYAKWSVTHAQIAQICSCSEPTVNRWFSQGSTRRSAEASHRRKLAEMDLIWEDYERIPSHLRQKLCPTSRNGKVPSP
;
A
#
# COMPACT_ATOMS: atom_id res chain seq x y z
N MET A 1 24.89 -19.59 -5.77
CA MET A 1 24.75 -18.33 -5.03
C MET A 1 24.24 -18.60 -3.63
N THR A 2 24.96 -18.13 -2.64
CA THR A 2 24.58 -18.38 -1.24
C THR A 2 23.63 -17.29 -0.78
N PRO A 3 22.54 -17.65 -0.08
CA PRO A 3 21.68 -16.63 0.49
C PRO A 3 22.43 -15.79 1.52
N GLN A 4 22.02 -14.54 1.65
CA GLN A 4 22.60 -13.66 2.65
C GLN A 4 22.04 -14.01 4.03
N ASP A 5 22.93 -14.08 5.01
CA ASP A 5 22.49 -14.27 6.38
C ASP A 5 21.87 -12.96 6.90
N LEU A 6 20.83 -13.10 7.72
CA LEU A 6 20.23 -11.93 8.34
C LEU A 6 21.09 -11.44 9.49
N GLY A 7 21.44 -10.15 9.46
CA GLY A 7 22.10 -9.52 10.58
C GLY A 7 21.07 -9.05 11.61
N GLN A 8 21.57 -8.47 12.70
CA GLN A 8 20.69 -7.97 13.76
C GLN A 8 19.73 -6.89 13.26
N ARG A 9 20.19 -6.06 12.31
CA ARG A 9 19.36 -5.02 11.73
C ARG A 9 18.17 -5.62 11.01
N GLU A 10 18.41 -6.64 10.20
CA GLU A 10 17.35 -7.30 9.43
C GLU A 10 16.38 -8.02 10.35
N ILE A 11 16.89 -8.69 11.38
CA ILE A 11 16.03 -9.41 12.33
C ILE A 11 15.14 -8.42 13.08
N LYS A 12 15.71 -7.29 13.50
CA LYS A 12 14.95 -6.27 14.22
C LYS A 12 13.85 -5.69 13.33
N LEU A 13 14.17 -5.41 12.07
CA LEU A 13 13.18 -4.89 11.13
C LEU A 13 12.10 -5.92 10.84
N LEU A 14 12.47 -7.20 10.75
CA LEU A 14 11.50 -8.27 10.56
C LEU A 14 10.53 -8.33 11.72
N GLN A 15 11.02 -8.23 12.94
CA GLN A 15 10.16 -8.26 14.13
C GLN A 15 9.23 -7.07 14.16
N LEU A 16 9.74 -5.88 13.83
CA LEU A 16 8.92 -4.69 13.74
C LEU A 16 7.84 -4.84 12.68
N TYR A 17 8.22 -5.35 11.50
CA TYR A 17 7.29 -5.52 10.40
C TYR A 17 6.19 -6.52 10.75
N CYS A 18 6.56 -7.66 11.33
CA CYS A 18 5.60 -8.72 11.63
C CYS A 18 4.73 -8.39 12.84
N GLY A 19 5.27 -7.65 13.82
CA GLY A 19 4.54 -7.31 15.02
C GLY A 19 3.79 -5.99 14.94
N CYS A 20 3.97 -5.24 13.87
CA CYS A 20 3.40 -3.90 13.73
C CYS A 20 2.08 -3.99 12.96
N GLN A 21 1.08 -3.26 13.45
CA GLN A 21 -0.19 -3.15 12.75
C GLN A 21 -0.17 -1.93 11.84
N PHE A 22 0.82 -1.91 10.95
CA PHE A 22 0.95 -0.82 9.99
C PHE A 22 -0.20 -0.89 9.00
N GLY A 23 -1.11 0.05 9.14
CA GLY A 23 -2.29 0.08 8.29
C GLY A 23 -3.04 1.38 8.42
N MET A 24 -3.92 1.63 7.46
CA MET A 24 -4.75 2.82 7.42
C MET A 24 -6.13 2.40 6.94
N THR A 25 -7.16 2.85 7.64
CA THR A 25 -8.50 2.50 7.22
C THR A 25 -8.86 3.21 5.93
N PRO A 26 -9.77 2.62 5.12
CA PRO A 26 -10.24 3.31 3.92
C PRO A 26 -10.84 4.69 4.23
N TYR A 27 -11.54 4.82 5.34
CA TYR A 27 -12.10 6.12 5.73
C TYR A 27 -11.03 7.16 5.97
N ALA A 28 -9.97 6.79 6.70
CA ALA A 28 -8.87 7.72 6.98
C ALA A 28 -8.16 8.12 5.70
N PHE A 29 -7.94 7.16 4.81
CA PHE A 29 -7.29 7.42 3.53
C PHE A 29 -8.14 8.35 2.66
N TYR A 30 -9.43 8.04 2.59
CA TYR A 30 -10.37 8.83 1.78
C TYR A 30 -10.51 10.25 2.32
N ALA A 31 -10.45 10.41 3.64
CA ALA A 31 -10.53 11.73 4.26
C ALA A 31 -9.26 12.56 4.04
N LYS A 32 -8.13 11.90 3.87
CA LYS A 32 -6.84 12.59 3.72
C LYS A 32 -6.52 12.93 2.27
N TRP A 33 -6.83 12.00 1.36
CA TRP A 33 -6.48 12.15 -0.05
C TRP A 33 -7.74 12.22 -0.90
N SER A 34 -7.71 13.11 -1.91
CA SER A 34 -8.84 13.25 -2.82
C SER A 34 -8.77 12.15 -3.87
N VAL A 35 -9.36 11.03 -3.55
CA VAL A 35 -9.33 9.83 -4.40
C VAL A 35 -10.74 9.32 -4.61
N THR A 36 -10.90 8.50 -5.67
CA THR A 36 -12.16 7.81 -5.94
C THR A 36 -12.07 6.38 -5.39
N HIS A 37 -13.23 5.73 -5.29
CA HIS A 37 -13.27 4.31 -4.91
C HIS A 37 -12.49 3.45 -5.92
N ALA A 38 -12.54 3.81 -7.21
CA ALA A 38 -11.79 3.10 -8.23
C ALA A 38 -10.29 3.19 -7.98
N GLN A 39 -9.80 4.36 -7.55
CA GLN A 39 -8.39 4.54 -7.26
C GLN A 39 -7.97 3.76 -6.03
N ILE A 40 -8.82 3.72 -5.01
CA ILE A 40 -8.56 2.91 -3.82
C ILE A 40 -8.49 1.43 -4.22
N ALA A 41 -9.39 0.99 -5.10
CA ALA A 41 -9.38 -0.38 -5.59
C ALA A 41 -8.08 -0.71 -6.31
N GLN A 42 -7.56 0.23 -7.11
CA GLN A 42 -6.27 0.04 -7.77
C GLN A 42 -5.13 -0.10 -6.77
N ILE A 43 -5.13 0.76 -5.75
CA ILE A 43 -4.08 0.72 -4.72
C ILE A 43 -4.12 -0.63 -3.99
N CYS A 44 -5.30 -1.09 -3.66
CA CYS A 44 -5.48 -2.32 -2.88
C CYS A 44 -5.49 -3.59 -3.73
N SER A 45 -5.45 -3.46 -5.05
CA SER A 45 -5.51 -4.60 -5.99
C SER A 45 -6.78 -5.42 -5.77
N CYS A 46 -7.90 -4.74 -5.65
CA CYS A 46 -9.20 -5.37 -5.49
C CYS A 46 -10.22 -4.70 -6.39
N SER A 47 -11.43 -5.22 -6.41
CA SER A 47 -12.48 -4.69 -7.25
C SER A 47 -13.12 -3.45 -6.62
N GLU A 48 -13.68 -2.60 -7.48
CA GLU A 48 -14.38 -1.42 -6.97
C GLU A 48 -15.60 -1.79 -6.12
N PRO A 49 -16.40 -2.82 -6.46
CA PRO A 49 -17.47 -3.26 -5.57
C PRO A 49 -16.99 -3.64 -4.17
N THR A 50 -15.79 -4.20 -4.07
CA THR A 50 -15.20 -4.51 -2.75
C THR A 50 -15.00 -3.23 -1.95
N VAL A 51 -14.43 -2.20 -2.59
CA VAL A 51 -14.24 -0.90 -1.95
C VAL A 51 -15.58 -0.29 -1.56
N ASN A 52 -16.56 -0.37 -2.45
CA ASN A 52 -17.89 0.18 -2.17
C ASN A 52 -18.49 -0.43 -0.90
N ARG A 53 -18.25 -1.71 -0.65
CA ARG A 53 -18.73 -2.36 0.58
C ARG A 53 -18.09 -1.79 1.83
N TRP A 54 -16.84 -1.36 1.73
CA TRP A 54 -16.17 -0.76 2.88
C TRP A 54 -16.84 0.55 3.30
N PHE A 55 -17.43 1.26 2.35
CA PHE A 55 -18.07 2.54 2.59
C PHE A 55 -19.59 2.45 2.69
N SER A 56 -20.15 1.25 2.52
CA SER A 56 -21.59 1.08 2.64
C SER A 56 -22.01 1.05 4.09
N GLN A 57 -23.32 1.11 4.32
CA GLN A 57 -23.89 1.08 5.67
C GLN A 57 -24.76 -0.15 5.82
N GLY A 58 -24.98 -0.53 7.06
CA GLY A 58 -25.86 -1.65 7.39
C GLY A 58 -25.22 -3.00 7.13
N SER A 59 -26.05 -3.97 6.79
CA SER A 59 -25.62 -5.37 6.71
C SER A 59 -24.70 -5.66 5.53
N THR A 60 -24.66 -4.78 4.53
CA THR A 60 -23.79 -4.98 3.37
C THR A 60 -22.35 -4.52 3.60
N ARG A 61 -22.12 -3.82 4.71
CA ARG A 61 -20.79 -3.30 5.00
C ARG A 61 -19.81 -4.43 5.30
N ARG A 62 -18.60 -4.28 4.79
CA ARG A 62 -17.49 -5.18 5.07
C ARG A 62 -16.29 -4.35 5.51
N SER A 63 -15.49 -4.90 6.39
CA SER A 63 -14.25 -4.26 6.80
C SER A 63 -13.13 -4.62 5.85
N ALA A 64 -12.24 -3.65 5.60
CA ALA A 64 -11.06 -3.92 4.82
C ALA A 64 -10.13 -4.87 5.56
N GLU A 65 -9.53 -5.79 4.83
CA GLU A 65 -8.57 -6.72 5.42
C GLU A 65 -7.27 -6.01 5.76
N ALA A 66 -6.49 -6.64 6.64
CA ALA A 66 -5.21 -6.06 7.06
C ALA A 66 -4.29 -5.79 5.88
N SER A 67 -4.29 -6.68 4.87
CA SER A 67 -3.46 -6.49 3.68
C SER A 67 -3.87 -5.25 2.89
N HIS A 68 -5.15 -4.99 2.79
CA HIS A 68 -5.64 -3.80 2.09
C HIS A 68 -5.30 -2.53 2.88
N ARG A 69 -5.48 -2.56 4.20
CA ARG A 69 -5.14 -1.41 5.03
C ARG A 69 -3.65 -1.11 4.98
N ARG A 70 -2.82 -2.14 4.89
CA ARG A 70 -1.37 -1.95 4.76
C ARG A 70 -1.02 -1.25 3.46
N LYS A 71 -1.65 -1.65 2.36
CA LYS A 71 -1.39 -1.01 1.06
C LYS A 71 -1.78 0.46 1.07
N LEU A 72 -2.88 0.80 1.73
CA LEU A 72 -3.28 2.19 1.85
C LEU A 72 -2.27 2.99 2.68
N ALA A 73 -1.81 2.42 3.79
CA ALA A 73 -0.81 3.08 4.62
C ALA A 73 0.52 3.26 3.88
N GLU A 74 0.91 2.28 3.07
CA GLU A 74 2.12 2.37 2.26
C GLU A 74 2.00 3.48 1.23
N MET A 75 0.85 3.57 0.57
CA MET A 75 0.62 4.62 -0.42
C MET A 75 0.62 5.99 0.23
N ASP A 76 -0.02 6.10 1.39
CA ASP A 76 -0.02 7.33 2.18
C ASP A 76 1.41 7.77 2.51
N LEU A 77 2.22 6.84 2.97
CA LEU A 77 3.61 7.12 3.31
C LEU A 77 4.40 7.59 2.09
N ILE A 78 4.23 6.90 0.96
CA ILE A 78 4.93 7.26 -0.28
C ILE A 78 4.52 8.67 -0.74
N TRP A 79 3.23 8.96 -0.75
CA TRP A 79 2.76 10.29 -1.18
C TRP A 79 3.20 11.39 -0.23
N GLU A 80 3.18 11.09 1.09
CA GLU A 80 3.54 12.08 2.10
C GLU A 80 5.03 12.44 2.00
N ASP A 81 5.87 11.45 1.75
CA ASP A 81 7.33 11.63 1.75
C ASP A 81 7.94 11.50 0.36
N TYR A 82 7.14 11.74 -0.69
CA TYR A 82 7.58 11.52 -2.06
C TYR A 82 8.90 12.22 -2.38
N GLU A 83 9.02 13.47 -1.96
CA GLU A 83 10.21 14.26 -2.26
C GLU A 83 11.46 13.75 -1.53
N ARG A 84 11.29 13.01 -0.46
CA ARG A 84 12.39 12.47 0.33
C ARG A 84 12.87 11.12 -0.17
N ILE A 85 12.07 10.45 -0.99
CA ILE A 85 12.44 9.14 -1.52
C ILE A 85 13.31 9.36 -2.75
N PRO A 86 14.57 8.91 -2.73
CA PRO A 86 15.44 9.05 -3.90
C PRO A 86 14.83 8.37 -5.12
N SER A 87 15.04 8.96 -6.30
CA SER A 87 14.42 8.47 -7.52
C SER A 87 14.79 7.01 -7.82
N HIS A 88 16.03 6.62 -7.52
CA HIS A 88 16.45 5.24 -7.79
C HIS A 88 15.70 4.23 -6.89
N LEU A 89 15.27 4.66 -5.70
CA LEU A 89 14.47 3.79 -4.82
C LEU A 89 13.02 3.74 -5.30
N ARG A 90 12.49 4.86 -5.77
CA ARG A 90 11.13 4.88 -6.32
C ARG A 90 11.00 3.93 -7.52
N GLN A 91 12.04 3.88 -8.34
CA GLN A 91 12.05 2.98 -9.49
C GLN A 91 12.03 1.51 -9.06
N LYS A 92 12.63 1.20 -7.91
CA LYS A 92 12.59 -0.16 -7.39
C LYS A 92 11.22 -0.54 -6.86
N LEU A 93 10.47 0.43 -6.34
CA LEU A 93 9.12 0.16 -5.85
C LEU A 93 8.18 -0.22 -7.00
N CYS A 94 8.38 0.43 -8.15
CA CYS A 94 7.55 0.16 -9.32
C CYS A 94 8.42 0.26 -10.56
N PRO A 95 9.16 -0.80 -10.88
CA PRO A 95 10.06 -0.75 -12.04
C PRO A 95 9.29 -0.53 -13.33
N THR A 96 9.88 0.23 -14.23
CA THR A 96 9.31 0.39 -15.57
C THR A 96 9.43 -0.93 -16.32
N SER A 97 8.54 -1.13 -17.29
CA SER A 97 8.64 -2.29 -18.15
C SER A 97 9.92 -2.22 -18.98
N ARG A 98 10.33 -3.36 -19.56
CA ARG A 98 11.61 -3.42 -20.27
C ARG A 98 11.67 -2.50 -21.48
N ASN A 99 10.54 -2.07 -22.03
CA ASN A 99 10.52 -1.11 -23.11
C ASN A 99 10.36 0.32 -22.60
N GLY A 100 10.55 0.55 -21.33
CA GLY A 100 10.52 1.87 -20.75
C GLY A 100 9.14 2.39 -20.40
N LYS A 101 8.11 1.65 -20.69
CA LYS A 101 6.76 2.08 -20.36
C LYS A 101 6.43 1.79 -18.92
N VAL A 102 5.85 2.77 -18.26
CA VAL A 102 5.30 2.58 -16.94
C VAL A 102 3.95 1.88 -17.11
N PRO A 103 3.67 0.83 -16.31
CA PRO A 103 2.36 0.20 -16.39
C PRO A 103 1.27 1.22 -16.14
N SER A 104 0.25 1.17 -16.97
CA SER A 104 -0.88 2.09 -16.79
C SER A 104 -1.60 1.81 -15.48
N PRO A 105 -1.95 2.85 -14.75
CA PRO A 105 -2.76 2.66 -13.57
C PRO A 105 -4.15 2.17 -13.92
#